data_08572f13d721544e1450ace4dc1256cc
#
_entry.id   08572f13d721544e1450ace4dc1256cc
#
_cell.length_a   1.000
_cell.length_b   1.000
_cell.length_c   1.000
_cell.angle_alpha   90.00
_cell.angle_beta   90.00
_cell.angle_gamma   90.00
#
_symmetry.space_group_name_H-M   'P 1'
#
loop_
_entity.id
_entity.type
_entity.pdbx_description
1 polymer ?
#
loop_
_entity_poly.entity_id
_entity_poly.type
_entity_poly.pdbx_seq_one_letter_code
_entity_poly.pdbx_strand_id
1 'polypeptide(L)'
;MPAATTHVEMAKEVYALSAYLQSHITDKQMFYLGSQGPDLLFFNRASILPGSTKKYGNLMHVAKVKEVIHYFEDYSKNDPLLRSYFLGYLCHYCLDSIAHPLIYGVAHALHTEGGPSEGEIHVTLESAIDLHILKKKGRNASSYNVYEDLRQDPKNVAKLAKMYRNMFHAIFDISLTQKHLERAIKDVAFFTKVLKPQQTKYKIFYAIENTCLKGSHAITGMMLQGEKNYCVLNTEHTAYT
;
A
#
# COMPACT_ATOMS: atom_id res chain seq x y z
N MET A 1 -3.21 1.45 -3.78
CA MET A 1 -3.27 1.75 -2.36
C MET A 1 -4.09 0.82 -1.48
N PRO A 2 -5.13 0.12 -1.92
CA PRO A 2 -5.81 -0.86 -1.07
C PRO A 2 -5.05 -2.16 -0.91
N ALA A 3 -4.19 -2.54 -1.81
CA ALA A 3 -3.45 -3.81 -1.81
C ALA A 3 -2.49 -4.03 -0.61
N ALA A 4 -2.71 -3.35 0.51
CA ALA A 4 -1.91 -3.57 1.72
C ALA A 4 -1.89 -5.04 2.15
N THR A 5 -3.00 -5.75 1.97
CA THR A 5 -3.10 -7.18 2.26
C THR A 5 -2.30 -8.00 1.28
N THR A 6 -2.42 -7.74 -0.01
CA THR A 6 -1.69 -8.46 -1.07
C THR A 6 -0.18 -8.32 -0.88
N HIS A 7 0.31 -7.11 -0.64
CA HIS A 7 1.73 -6.86 -0.38
C HIS A 7 2.25 -7.61 0.85
N VAL A 8 1.51 -7.57 1.97
CA VAL A 8 1.90 -8.30 3.19
C VAL A 8 1.85 -9.81 2.98
N GLU A 9 0.81 -10.32 2.34
CA GLU A 9 0.66 -11.77 2.13
C GLU A 9 1.72 -12.31 1.15
N MET A 10 2.06 -11.55 0.11
CA MET A 10 3.18 -11.89 -0.78
C MET A 10 4.51 -11.87 -0.02
N ALA A 11 4.77 -10.84 0.79
CA ALA A 11 5.98 -10.77 1.60
C ALA A 11 6.10 -11.96 2.57
N LYS A 12 4.99 -12.39 3.20
CA LYS A 12 4.95 -13.58 4.05
C LYS A 12 5.30 -14.86 3.28
N GLU A 13 4.78 -15.02 2.06
CA GLU A 13 5.07 -16.17 1.21
C GLU A 13 6.54 -16.19 0.76
N VAL A 14 7.04 -15.07 0.27
CA VAL A 14 8.45 -14.95 -0.15
C VAL A 14 9.39 -15.19 1.03
N TYR A 15 9.07 -14.66 2.22
CA TYR A 15 9.82 -14.96 3.44
C TYR A 15 9.84 -16.46 3.76
N ALA A 16 8.69 -17.12 3.68
CA ALA A 16 8.58 -18.55 3.98
C ALA A 16 9.37 -19.43 3.01
N LEU A 17 9.51 -19.02 1.75
CA LEU A 17 10.18 -19.76 0.69
C LEU A 17 11.68 -19.46 0.58
N SER A 18 12.17 -18.37 1.18
CA SER A 18 13.55 -17.90 1.00
C SER A 18 14.40 -18.06 2.26
N ALA A 19 15.32 -19.02 2.26
CA ALA A 19 16.32 -19.17 3.31
C ALA A 19 17.19 -17.91 3.49
N TYR A 20 17.48 -17.20 2.39
CA TYR A 20 18.17 -15.93 2.44
C TYR A 20 17.40 -14.89 3.28
N LEU A 21 16.11 -14.68 3.01
CA LEU A 21 15.31 -13.73 3.76
C LEU A 21 15.16 -14.13 5.22
N GLN A 22 14.98 -15.43 5.50
CA GLN A 22 14.90 -15.94 6.87
C GLN A 22 16.16 -15.67 7.69
N SER A 23 17.35 -15.68 7.06
CA SER A 23 18.60 -15.39 7.73
C SER A 23 18.93 -13.89 7.84
N HIS A 24 18.36 -13.02 7.01
CA HIS A 24 18.70 -11.59 6.96
C HIS A 24 17.62 -10.67 7.56
N ILE A 25 16.39 -11.14 7.69
CA ILE A 25 15.30 -10.37 8.29
C ILE A 25 15.34 -10.58 9.81
N THR A 26 15.67 -9.53 10.54
CA THR A 26 15.70 -9.51 12.01
C THR A 26 14.41 -9.01 12.62
N ASP A 27 13.60 -8.24 11.87
CA ASP A 27 12.30 -7.70 12.27
C ASP A 27 11.26 -7.91 11.17
N LYS A 28 10.35 -8.86 11.40
CA LYS A 28 9.31 -9.22 10.42
C LYS A 28 8.28 -8.09 10.22
N GLN A 29 7.96 -7.33 11.28
CA GLN A 29 7.01 -6.22 11.14
C GLN A 29 7.62 -5.09 10.30
N MET A 30 8.92 -4.79 10.46
CA MET A 30 9.62 -3.86 9.58
C MET A 30 9.68 -4.37 8.14
N PHE A 31 9.89 -5.66 7.92
CA PHE A 31 9.85 -6.27 6.59
C PHE A 31 8.45 -6.16 5.96
N TYR A 32 7.39 -6.46 6.72
CA TYR A 32 6.02 -6.32 6.23
C TYR A 32 5.62 -4.86 6.00
N LEU A 33 6.07 -3.93 6.84
CA LEU A 33 5.89 -2.51 6.58
C LEU A 33 6.66 -2.09 5.31
N GLY A 34 7.86 -2.62 5.09
CA GLY A 34 8.64 -2.40 3.87
C GLY A 34 7.89 -2.83 2.61
N SER A 35 7.13 -3.94 2.68
CA SER A 35 6.33 -4.39 1.53
C SER A 35 5.21 -3.43 1.11
N GLN A 36 4.92 -2.40 1.90
CA GLN A 36 4.05 -1.30 1.46
C GLN A 36 4.80 -0.30 0.56
N GLY A 37 6.12 -0.36 0.51
CA GLY A 37 6.93 0.51 -0.35
C GLY A 37 6.61 1.99 -0.21
N PRO A 38 6.53 2.74 -1.33
CA PRO A 38 6.12 4.14 -1.35
C PRO A 38 4.65 4.36 -0.95
N ASP A 39 3.82 3.33 -1.01
CA ASP A 39 2.39 3.40 -0.70
C ASP A 39 2.09 3.82 0.72
N LEU A 40 3.03 3.61 1.64
CA LEU A 40 2.89 4.13 3.00
C LEU A 40 2.64 5.65 3.03
N LEU A 41 3.11 6.39 2.03
CA LEU A 41 2.92 7.85 1.93
C LEU A 41 1.50 8.25 1.49
N PHE A 42 0.76 7.32 0.90
CA PHE A 42 -0.64 7.56 0.52
C PHE A 42 -1.60 7.49 1.69
N PHE A 43 -1.30 6.72 2.73
CA PHE A 43 -2.17 6.65 3.91
C PHE A 43 -2.18 7.95 4.72
N ASN A 44 -1.13 8.79 4.58
CA ASN A 44 -1.04 10.01 5.35
C ASN A 44 -2.25 10.93 5.14
N ARG A 45 -2.92 11.27 6.25
CA ARG A 45 -4.09 12.16 6.26
C ARG A 45 -5.20 11.68 5.30
N ALA A 46 -5.36 10.37 5.15
CA ALA A 46 -6.27 9.70 4.21
C ALA A 46 -6.10 10.16 2.74
N SER A 47 -4.95 10.68 2.35
CA SER A 47 -4.66 11.23 1.00
C SER A 47 -5.51 12.41 0.54
N ILE A 48 -6.52 12.81 1.32
CA ILE A 48 -7.50 13.84 0.93
C ILE A 48 -7.34 15.16 1.69
N LEU A 49 -6.73 15.12 2.89
CA LEU A 49 -6.57 16.33 3.68
C LEU A 49 -5.33 17.14 3.26
N PRO A 50 -5.37 18.48 3.40
CA PRO A 50 -4.23 19.35 3.11
C PRO A 50 -2.96 18.91 3.84
N GLY A 51 -1.81 18.98 3.16
CA GLY A 51 -0.53 18.55 3.69
C GLY A 51 -0.31 17.03 3.70
N SER A 52 -1.12 16.27 2.94
CA SER A 52 -0.88 14.85 2.68
C SER A 52 0.46 14.61 1.96
N THR A 53 1.07 13.45 2.22
CA THR A 53 2.30 13.00 1.53
C THR A 53 2.03 12.30 0.20
N LYS A 54 0.79 12.25 -0.28
CA LYS A 54 0.39 11.56 -1.52
C LYS A 54 1.28 11.90 -2.72
N LYS A 55 1.57 13.19 -2.93
CA LYS A 55 2.43 13.64 -4.04
C LYS A 55 3.84 13.04 -4.01
N TYR A 56 4.35 12.77 -2.83
CA TYR A 56 5.67 12.16 -2.64
C TYR A 56 5.63 10.64 -2.88
N GLY A 57 4.54 9.98 -2.51
CA GLY A 57 4.29 8.59 -2.90
C GLY A 57 4.27 8.44 -4.42
N ASN A 58 3.47 9.27 -5.12
CA ASN A 58 3.44 9.29 -6.59
C ASN A 58 4.83 9.53 -7.20
N LEU A 59 5.59 10.50 -6.65
CA LEU A 59 6.94 10.80 -7.13
C LEU A 59 7.86 9.59 -7.06
N MET A 60 7.82 8.84 -5.95
CA MET A 60 8.66 7.66 -5.75
C MET A 60 8.29 6.47 -6.66
N HIS A 61 7.07 6.41 -7.20
CA HIS A 61 6.67 5.38 -8.16
C HIS A 61 7.16 5.67 -9.60
N VAL A 62 7.31 6.94 -9.95
CA VAL A 62 7.58 7.33 -11.35
C VAL A 62 8.96 7.93 -11.60
N ALA A 63 9.66 8.38 -10.55
CA ALA A 63 10.92 9.08 -10.70
C ALA A 63 12.02 8.51 -9.81
N LYS A 64 13.21 8.36 -10.39
CA LYS A 64 14.45 7.99 -9.67
C LYS A 64 14.32 6.72 -8.82
N VAL A 65 13.53 5.75 -9.28
CA VAL A 65 13.27 4.50 -8.55
C VAL A 65 14.56 3.76 -8.24
N LYS A 66 15.46 3.65 -9.22
CA LYS A 66 16.76 3.00 -9.06
C LYS A 66 17.61 3.68 -7.99
N GLU A 67 17.68 5.00 -8.02
CA GLU A 67 18.44 5.80 -7.06
C GLU A 67 17.88 5.65 -5.64
N VAL A 68 16.55 5.60 -5.49
CA VAL A 68 15.90 5.35 -4.20
C VAL A 68 16.25 3.96 -3.66
N ILE A 69 16.20 2.92 -4.50
CA ILE A 69 16.57 1.55 -4.14
C ILE A 69 18.03 1.50 -3.67
N HIS A 70 18.97 2.05 -4.43
CA HIS A 70 20.38 2.09 -4.04
C HIS A 70 20.61 2.89 -2.75
N TYR A 71 19.90 4.02 -2.60
CA TYR A 71 20.00 4.81 -1.36
C TYR A 71 19.54 4.00 -0.14
N PHE A 72 18.41 3.31 -0.21
CA PHE A 72 17.91 2.50 0.89
C PHE A 72 18.81 1.30 1.16
N GLU A 73 19.36 0.69 0.12
CA GLU A 73 20.35 -0.39 0.25
C GLU A 73 21.57 0.08 1.04
N ASP A 74 22.19 1.17 0.61
CA ASP A 74 23.38 1.72 1.24
C ASP A 74 23.12 2.20 2.67
N TYR A 75 22.01 2.90 2.88
CA TYR A 75 21.63 3.43 4.19
C TYR A 75 21.36 2.33 5.21
N SER A 76 20.85 1.18 4.77
CA SER A 76 20.48 0.05 5.63
C SER A 76 21.60 -0.96 5.90
N LYS A 77 22.74 -0.85 5.23
CA LYS A 77 23.84 -1.86 5.28
C LYS A 77 24.24 -2.29 6.70
N ASN A 78 24.34 -1.33 7.60
CA ASN A 78 24.82 -1.56 8.97
C ASN A 78 23.69 -1.46 10.01
N ASP A 79 22.44 -1.55 9.59
CA ASP A 79 21.26 -1.46 10.45
C ASP A 79 20.30 -2.61 10.14
N PRO A 80 20.32 -3.70 10.92
CA PRO A 80 19.50 -4.88 10.66
C PRO A 80 17.99 -4.59 10.61
N LEU A 81 17.52 -3.61 11.39
CA LEU A 81 16.12 -3.18 11.37
C LEU A 81 15.76 -2.53 10.02
N LEU A 82 16.56 -1.54 9.59
CA LEU A 82 16.35 -0.88 8.31
C LEU A 82 16.62 -1.81 7.13
N ARG A 83 17.54 -2.78 7.28
CA ARG A 83 17.76 -3.82 6.28
C ARG A 83 16.52 -4.70 6.10
N SER A 84 15.82 -5.05 7.20
CA SER A 84 14.55 -5.76 7.12
C SER A 84 13.51 -4.95 6.35
N TYR A 85 13.40 -3.65 6.60
CA TYR A 85 12.53 -2.75 5.84
C TYR A 85 12.88 -2.70 4.35
N PHE A 86 14.16 -2.54 4.03
CA PHE A 86 14.62 -2.48 2.63
C PHE A 86 14.30 -3.75 1.85
N LEU A 87 14.50 -4.92 2.44
CA LEU A 87 14.14 -6.19 1.79
C LEU A 87 12.63 -6.29 1.52
N GLY A 88 11.81 -5.77 2.42
CA GLY A 88 10.37 -5.61 2.17
C GLY A 88 10.06 -4.64 1.04
N TYR A 89 10.77 -3.50 0.98
CA TYR A 89 10.63 -2.52 -0.09
C TYR A 89 10.93 -3.11 -1.47
N LEU A 90 11.91 -4.00 -1.57
CA LEU A 90 12.18 -4.74 -2.81
C LEU A 90 11.02 -5.67 -3.18
N CYS A 91 10.39 -6.32 -2.19
CA CYS A 91 9.20 -7.14 -2.44
C CYS A 91 8.05 -6.31 -3.02
N HIS A 92 7.80 -5.10 -2.47
CA HIS A 92 6.82 -4.18 -3.02
C HIS A 92 7.11 -3.88 -4.50
N TYR A 93 8.32 -3.43 -4.79
CA TYR A 93 8.70 -3.07 -6.16
C TYR A 93 8.55 -4.24 -7.14
N CYS A 94 8.95 -5.45 -6.74
CA CYS A 94 8.80 -6.65 -7.57
C CYS A 94 7.32 -6.95 -7.87
N LEU A 95 6.44 -6.85 -6.88
CA LEU A 95 5.01 -7.10 -7.09
C LEU A 95 4.39 -6.05 -8.02
N ASP A 96 4.64 -4.77 -7.74
CA ASP A 96 4.06 -3.67 -8.52
C ASP A 96 4.51 -3.67 -9.96
N SER A 97 5.79 -3.99 -10.23
CA SER A 97 6.32 -4.05 -11.58
C SER A 97 5.62 -5.11 -12.45
N ILE A 98 5.06 -6.15 -11.83
CA ILE A 98 4.34 -7.24 -12.51
C ILE A 98 2.83 -6.96 -12.55
N ALA A 99 2.25 -6.48 -11.45
CA ALA A 99 0.81 -6.33 -11.31
C ALA A 99 0.25 -5.06 -11.97
N HIS A 100 0.95 -3.93 -11.86
CA HIS A 100 0.44 -2.64 -12.34
C HIS A 100 0.19 -2.57 -13.86
N PRO A 101 1.01 -3.16 -14.75
CA PRO A 101 0.66 -3.15 -16.17
C PRO A 101 -0.72 -3.73 -16.47
N LEU A 102 -1.10 -4.82 -15.78
CA LEU A 102 -2.43 -5.41 -15.90
C LEU A 102 -3.50 -4.50 -15.28
N ILE A 103 -3.28 -4.01 -14.05
CA ILE A 103 -4.23 -3.17 -13.34
C ILE A 103 -4.51 -1.88 -14.12
N TYR A 104 -3.48 -1.20 -14.63
CA TYR A 104 -3.63 0.01 -15.43
C TYR A 104 -4.34 -0.27 -16.77
N GLY A 105 -4.00 -1.38 -17.44
CA GLY A 105 -4.66 -1.78 -18.70
C GLY A 105 -6.16 -1.99 -18.52
N VAL A 106 -6.56 -2.73 -17.48
CA VAL A 106 -7.98 -2.97 -17.16
C VAL A 106 -8.67 -1.67 -16.71
N ALA A 107 -8.02 -0.85 -15.88
CA ALA A 107 -8.61 0.41 -15.43
C ALA A 107 -8.86 1.38 -16.59
N HIS A 108 -7.91 1.46 -17.52
CA HIS A 108 -8.06 2.27 -18.74
C HIS A 108 -9.20 1.78 -19.63
N ALA A 109 -9.27 0.47 -19.90
CA ALA A 109 -10.31 -0.13 -20.71
C ALA A 109 -11.72 0.15 -20.14
N LEU A 110 -11.92 -0.13 -18.84
CA LEU A 110 -13.20 0.10 -18.18
C LEU A 110 -13.59 1.59 -18.11
N HIS A 111 -12.62 2.49 -17.96
CA HIS A 111 -12.88 3.93 -17.99
C HIS A 111 -13.33 4.40 -19.38
N THR A 112 -12.67 3.93 -20.44
CA THR A 112 -13.02 4.29 -21.83
C THR A 112 -14.39 3.75 -22.26
N GLU A 113 -14.86 2.67 -21.65
CA GLU A 113 -16.22 2.12 -21.85
C GLU A 113 -17.31 2.89 -21.05
N GLY A 114 -16.97 4.02 -20.43
CA GLY A 114 -17.93 4.86 -19.68
C GLY A 114 -18.00 4.56 -18.18
N GLY A 115 -17.04 3.79 -17.67
CA GLY A 115 -16.91 3.51 -16.24
C GLY A 115 -16.40 4.71 -15.40
N PRO A 116 -16.23 4.53 -14.10
CA PRO A 116 -15.65 5.51 -13.18
C PRO A 116 -14.25 5.99 -13.60
N SER A 117 -13.64 6.88 -12.83
CA SER A 117 -12.25 7.31 -13.11
C SER A 117 -11.27 6.13 -13.00
N GLU A 118 -10.20 6.14 -13.80
CA GLU A 118 -9.15 5.11 -13.76
C GLU A 118 -8.62 4.88 -12.34
N GLY A 119 -8.45 5.94 -11.57
CA GLY A 119 -7.98 5.83 -10.17
C GLY A 119 -8.98 5.12 -9.26
N GLU A 120 -10.29 5.28 -9.47
CA GLU A 120 -11.33 4.57 -8.71
C GLU A 120 -11.39 3.10 -9.10
N ILE A 121 -11.31 2.80 -10.40
CA ILE A 121 -11.25 1.43 -10.92
C ILE A 121 -9.99 0.73 -10.40
N HIS A 122 -8.82 1.38 -10.46
CA HIS A 122 -7.56 0.88 -9.95
C HIS A 122 -7.67 0.43 -8.47
N VAL A 123 -8.17 1.32 -7.61
CA VAL A 123 -8.37 1.03 -6.18
C VAL A 123 -9.33 -0.14 -5.96
N THR A 124 -10.39 -0.23 -6.78
CA THR A 124 -11.38 -1.31 -6.71
C THR A 124 -10.78 -2.66 -7.13
N LEU A 125 -9.98 -2.68 -8.20
CA LEU A 125 -9.28 -3.88 -8.66
C LEU A 125 -8.32 -4.41 -7.59
N GLU A 126 -7.51 -3.56 -7.01
CA GLU A 126 -6.58 -3.95 -5.94
C GLU A 126 -7.32 -4.50 -4.71
N SER A 127 -8.44 -3.88 -4.33
CA SER A 127 -9.29 -4.41 -3.25
C SER A 127 -9.87 -5.78 -3.58
N ALA A 128 -10.25 -6.01 -4.84
CA ALA A 128 -10.73 -7.31 -5.29
C ALA A 128 -9.62 -8.38 -5.25
N ILE A 129 -8.39 -8.01 -5.60
CA ILE A 129 -7.21 -8.90 -5.48
C ILE A 129 -6.96 -9.25 -4.01
N ASP A 130 -7.00 -8.27 -3.10
CA ASP A 130 -6.88 -8.49 -1.65
C ASP A 130 -7.91 -9.53 -1.15
N LEU A 131 -9.17 -9.37 -1.55
CA LEU A 131 -10.25 -10.31 -1.20
C LEU A 131 -10.01 -11.70 -1.78
N HIS A 132 -9.58 -11.78 -3.05
CA HIS A 132 -9.29 -13.04 -3.70
C HIS A 132 -8.20 -13.82 -2.97
N ILE A 133 -7.10 -13.15 -2.61
CA ILE A 133 -5.99 -13.75 -1.87
C ILE A 133 -6.44 -14.25 -0.49
N LEU A 134 -7.21 -13.45 0.25
CA LEU A 134 -7.73 -13.88 1.53
C LEU A 134 -8.64 -15.10 1.41
N LYS A 135 -9.55 -15.11 0.42
CA LYS A 135 -10.46 -16.24 0.15
C LYS A 135 -9.67 -17.49 -0.22
N LYS A 136 -8.68 -17.38 -1.12
CA LYS A 136 -7.81 -18.49 -1.51
C LYS A 136 -7.07 -19.10 -0.31
N LYS A 137 -6.73 -18.29 0.70
CA LYS A 137 -6.10 -18.72 1.95
C LYS A 137 -7.11 -19.14 3.04
N GLY A 138 -8.39 -19.23 2.73
CA GLY A 138 -9.43 -19.57 3.70
C GLY A 138 -9.62 -18.51 4.81
N ARG A 139 -9.22 -17.27 4.58
CA ARG A 139 -9.31 -16.19 5.57
C ARG A 139 -10.51 -15.29 5.27
N ASN A 140 -11.18 -14.87 6.34
CA ASN A 140 -12.29 -13.93 6.22
C ASN A 140 -11.76 -12.48 6.30
N ALA A 141 -12.09 -11.65 5.32
CA ALA A 141 -11.68 -10.25 5.27
C ALA A 141 -12.10 -9.45 6.51
N SER A 142 -13.27 -9.73 7.10
CA SER A 142 -13.75 -9.04 8.30
C SER A 142 -12.95 -9.38 9.57
N SER A 143 -12.34 -10.55 9.63
CA SER A 143 -11.50 -10.98 10.75
C SER A 143 -10.01 -10.74 10.50
N TYR A 144 -9.57 -10.67 9.25
CA TYR A 144 -8.18 -10.43 8.91
C TYR A 144 -7.73 -9.04 9.38
N ASN A 145 -6.54 -8.95 9.94
CA ASN A 145 -6.07 -7.72 10.57
C ASN A 145 -4.63 -7.38 10.15
N VAL A 146 -4.49 -6.82 8.94
CA VAL A 146 -3.20 -6.39 8.41
C VAL A 146 -2.51 -5.31 9.27
N TYR A 147 -3.28 -4.57 10.08
CA TYR A 147 -2.76 -3.61 11.04
C TYR A 147 -1.70 -4.21 11.96
N GLU A 148 -1.91 -5.43 12.46
CA GLU A 148 -0.96 -6.07 13.38
C GLU A 148 0.39 -6.37 12.73
N ASP A 149 0.41 -6.59 11.42
CA ASP A 149 1.64 -6.79 10.65
C ASP A 149 2.38 -5.47 10.37
N LEU A 150 1.66 -4.35 10.29
CA LEU A 150 2.19 -3.05 9.84
C LEU A 150 2.52 -2.08 10.98
N ARG A 151 2.02 -2.30 12.18
CA ARG A 151 2.29 -1.40 13.31
C ARG A 151 3.75 -1.49 13.74
N GLN A 152 4.30 -0.35 14.13
CA GLN A 152 5.69 -0.24 14.57
C GLN A 152 5.81 0.48 15.91
N ASP A 153 6.87 0.15 16.64
CA ASP A 153 7.26 0.92 17.82
C ASP A 153 7.68 2.34 17.44
N PRO A 154 7.44 3.35 18.30
CA PRO A 154 7.81 4.73 18.03
C PRO A 154 9.30 4.93 17.68
N LYS A 155 10.20 4.14 18.26
CA LYS A 155 11.65 4.18 17.94
C LYS A 155 11.92 3.74 16.51
N ASN A 156 11.28 2.67 16.05
CA ASN A 156 11.38 2.16 14.68
C ASN A 156 10.82 3.16 13.68
N VAL A 157 9.67 3.76 14.00
CA VAL A 157 9.07 4.82 13.20
C VAL A 157 10.02 6.01 13.03
N ALA A 158 10.63 6.49 14.13
CA ALA A 158 11.56 7.62 14.09
C ALA A 158 12.80 7.31 13.23
N LYS A 159 13.34 6.08 13.35
CA LYS A 159 14.49 5.63 12.56
C LYS A 159 14.15 5.56 11.06
N LEU A 160 13.02 4.99 10.71
CA LEU A 160 12.54 4.90 9.33
C LEU A 160 12.25 6.29 8.73
N ALA A 161 11.58 7.16 9.49
CA ALA A 161 11.31 8.53 9.07
C ALA A 161 12.59 9.33 8.81
N LYS A 162 13.65 9.12 9.62
CA LYS A 162 14.97 9.72 9.37
C LYS A 162 15.57 9.25 8.05
N MET A 163 15.49 7.97 7.72
CA MET A 163 15.96 7.42 6.44
C MET A 163 15.20 8.07 5.26
N TYR A 164 13.87 8.12 5.32
CA TYR A 164 13.05 8.77 4.29
C TYR A 164 13.36 10.26 4.13
N ARG A 165 13.49 11.00 5.24
CA ARG A 165 13.84 12.42 5.22
C ARG A 165 15.16 12.67 4.49
N ASN A 166 16.18 11.88 4.83
CA ASN A 166 17.50 12.01 4.23
C ASN A 166 17.48 11.61 2.74
N MET A 167 16.72 10.58 2.38
CA MET A 167 16.52 10.15 1.00
C MET A 167 15.84 11.25 0.16
N PHE A 168 14.74 11.84 0.66
CA PHE A 168 14.06 12.92 -0.07
C PHE A 168 14.97 14.13 -0.30
N HIS A 169 15.77 14.48 0.70
CA HIS A 169 16.73 15.56 0.55
C HIS A 169 17.83 15.21 -0.46
N ALA A 170 18.45 14.03 -0.33
CA ALA A 170 19.61 13.65 -1.16
C ALA A 170 19.24 13.40 -2.62
N ILE A 171 18.08 12.80 -2.90
CA ILE A 171 17.70 12.36 -4.25
C ILE A 171 16.82 13.38 -4.96
N PHE A 172 15.86 13.97 -4.23
CA PHE A 172 14.84 14.84 -4.83
C PHE A 172 15.00 16.32 -4.51
N ASP A 173 15.97 16.69 -3.67
CA ASP A 173 16.12 18.05 -3.12
C ASP A 173 14.85 18.57 -2.42
N ILE A 174 14.15 17.65 -1.73
CA ILE A 174 12.90 17.95 -1.01
C ILE A 174 13.17 17.89 0.49
N SER A 175 12.94 19.02 1.18
CA SER A 175 13.03 19.10 2.63
C SER A 175 11.71 18.78 3.29
N LEU A 176 11.64 17.60 3.93
CA LEU A 176 10.51 17.17 4.75
C LEU A 176 10.90 17.14 6.22
N THR A 177 9.96 17.49 7.09
CA THR A 177 10.20 17.35 8.53
C THR A 177 10.09 15.89 8.94
N GLN A 178 10.95 15.45 9.85
CA GLN A 178 10.89 14.09 10.38
C GLN A 178 9.51 13.78 10.99
N LYS A 179 8.93 14.73 11.73
CA LYS A 179 7.62 14.59 12.35
C LYS A 179 6.49 14.32 11.34
N HIS A 180 6.58 14.95 10.15
CA HIS A 180 5.62 14.70 9.08
C HIS A 180 5.71 13.26 8.54
N LEU A 181 6.93 12.77 8.34
CA LEU A 181 7.17 11.40 7.90
C LEU A 181 6.82 10.35 8.97
N GLU A 182 7.13 10.63 10.24
CA GLU A 182 6.70 9.77 11.36
C GLU A 182 5.17 9.62 11.39
N ARG A 183 4.45 10.71 11.14
CA ARG A 183 2.99 10.68 11.05
C ARG A 183 2.55 9.83 9.85
N ALA A 184 3.16 10.01 8.68
CA ALA A 184 2.82 9.23 7.49
C ALA A 184 2.99 7.71 7.74
N ILE A 185 4.07 7.30 8.38
CA ILE A 185 4.34 5.90 8.72
C ILE A 185 3.29 5.37 9.73
N LYS A 186 2.93 6.14 10.74
CA LYS A 186 1.89 5.74 11.73
C LYS A 186 0.50 5.65 11.10
N ASP A 187 0.22 6.54 10.17
CA ASP A 187 -1.07 6.60 9.48
C ASP A 187 -1.35 5.30 8.68
N VAL A 188 -0.33 4.59 8.19
CA VAL A 188 -0.49 3.28 7.53
C VAL A 188 -1.25 2.31 8.43
N ALA A 189 -0.72 2.06 9.61
CA ALA A 189 -1.33 1.13 10.56
C ALA A 189 -2.68 1.65 11.07
N PHE A 190 -2.82 2.96 11.27
CA PHE A 190 -4.08 3.58 11.70
C PHE A 190 -5.18 3.39 10.65
N PHE A 191 -4.92 3.75 9.39
CA PHE A 191 -5.94 3.65 8.34
C PHE A 191 -6.25 2.22 7.95
N THR A 192 -5.30 1.30 7.93
CA THR A 192 -5.60 -0.12 7.71
C THR A 192 -6.53 -0.69 8.79
N LYS A 193 -6.43 -0.20 10.03
CA LYS A 193 -7.37 -0.53 11.10
C LYS A 193 -8.75 0.11 10.90
N VAL A 194 -8.79 1.38 10.51
CA VAL A 194 -10.05 2.12 10.27
C VAL A 194 -10.81 1.56 9.08
N LEU A 195 -10.11 1.24 7.99
CA LEU A 195 -10.67 0.73 6.74
C LEU A 195 -11.01 -0.77 6.79
N LYS A 196 -10.78 -1.42 7.93
CA LYS A 196 -11.19 -2.81 8.11
C LYS A 196 -12.68 -2.99 7.79
N PRO A 197 -13.06 -4.04 7.02
CA PRO A 197 -14.42 -4.22 6.53
C PRO A 197 -15.45 -4.26 7.66
N GLN A 198 -16.42 -3.38 7.60
CA GLN A 198 -17.59 -3.35 8.48
C GLN A 198 -18.72 -2.62 7.77
N GLN A 199 -19.87 -3.27 7.61
CA GLN A 199 -21.01 -2.73 6.86
C GLN A 199 -21.46 -1.34 7.32
N THR A 200 -21.51 -1.10 8.62
CA THR A 200 -21.92 0.22 9.18
C THR A 200 -20.93 1.31 8.79
N LYS A 201 -19.63 1.05 8.92
CA LYS A 201 -18.59 2.00 8.51
C LYS A 201 -18.65 2.30 7.02
N TYR A 202 -18.85 1.28 6.21
CA TYR A 202 -18.99 1.44 4.76
C TYR A 202 -20.14 2.40 4.41
N LYS A 203 -21.33 2.18 4.96
CA LYS A 203 -22.49 3.07 4.72
C LYS A 203 -22.19 4.51 5.13
N ILE A 204 -21.49 4.73 6.24
CA ILE A 204 -21.09 6.06 6.71
C ILE A 204 -20.12 6.72 5.74
N PHE A 205 -19.03 6.02 5.37
CA PHE A 205 -18.06 6.56 4.42
C PHE A 205 -18.66 6.80 3.05
N TYR A 206 -19.51 5.89 2.55
CA TYR A 206 -20.23 6.05 1.29
C TYR A 206 -21.11 7.31 1.29
N ALA A 207 -21.85 7.56 2.36
CA ALA A 207 -22.64 8.79 2.50
C ALA A 207 -21.77 10.05 2.52
N ILE A 208 -20.63 10.02 3.23
CA ILE A 208 -19.67 11.14 3.27
C ILE A 208 -19.08 11.40 1.88
N GLU A 209 -18.68 10.36 1.14
CA GLU A 209 -18.11 10.50 -0.20
C GLU A 209 -19.13 11.09 -1.18
N ASN A 210 -20.38 10.66 -1.12
CA ASN A 210 -21.43 11.21 -1.97
C ASN A 210 -21.73 12.70 -1.67
N THR A 211 -21.72 13.09 -0.39
CA THR A 211 -22.07 14.46 0.01
C THR A 211 -20.88 15.42 -0.04
N CYS A 212 -19.71 15.00 0.44
CA CYS A 212 -18.56 15.89 0.64
C CYS A 212 -17.50 15.77 -0.46
N LEU A 213 -17.39 14.63 -1.14
CA LEU A 213 -16.36 14.35 -2.14
C LEU A 213 -16.91 14.21 -3.57
N LYS A 214 -18.10 14.76 -3.83
CA LYS A 214 -18.76 14.79 -5.15
C LYS A 214 -18.88 13.41 -5.81
N GLY A 215 -19.11 12.37 -5.01
CA GLY A 215 -19.28 11.00 -5.49
C GLY A 215 -17.98 10.26 -5.83
N SER A 216 -16.82 10.76 -5.43
CA SER A 216 -15.57 10.00 -5.51
C SER A 216 -15.55 8.92 -4.44
N HIS A 217 -15.56 7.65 -4.84
CA HIS A 217 -15.59 6.48 -3.96
C HIS A 217 -14.17 5.95 -3.62
N ALA A 218 -13.20 6.86 -3.49
CA ALA A 218 -11.82 6.49 -3.20
C ALA A 218 -11.62 5.81 -1.84
N ILE A 219 -12.35 6.22 -0.81
CA ILE A 219 -12.26 5.63 0.55
C ILE A 219 -13.02 4.32 0.61
N THR A 220 -14.25 4.30 0.13
CA THR A 220 -15.08 3.09 0.13
C THR A 220 -14.55 2.03 -0.82
N GLY A 221 -13.89 2.41 -1.91
CA GLY A 221 -13.13 1.52 -2.79
C GLY A 221 -11.97 0.81 -2.09
N MET A 222 -11.35 1.44 -1.09
CA MET A 222 -10.30 0.83 -0.27
C MET A 222 -10.83 -0.14 0.81
N MET A 223 -12.12 -0.11 1.10
CA MET A 223 -12.71 -1.01 2.09
C MET A 223 -13.02 -2.36 1.42
N LEU A 224 -12.39 -3.43 1.91
CA LEU A 224 -12.67 -4.79 1.45
C LEU A 224 -14.15 -5.12 1.69
N GLN A 225 -14.92 -5.17 0.61
CA GLN A 225 -16.35 -5.43 0.69
C GLN A 225 -16.67 -6.78 0.10
N GLY A 226 -16.76 -7.81 0.83
CA GLY A 226 -17.31 -9.09 0.44
C GLY A 226 -17.55 -9.33 -1.08
N GLU A 227 -18.51 -10.15 -1.43
CA GLU A 227 -18.76 -10.58 -2.82
C GLU A 227 -19.03 -9.46 -3.86
N LYS A 228 -19.42 -8.25 -3.44
CA LYS A 228 -19.72 -7.15 -4.38
C LYS A 228 -18.49 -6.64 -5.15
N ASN A 229 -17.30 -6.71 -4.57
CA ASN A 229 -16.07 -6.29 -5.26
C ASN A 229 -15.58 -7.35 -6.27
N TYR A 230 -16.10 -8.58 -6.18
CA TYR A 230 -15.80 -9.65 -7.13
C TYR A 230 -16.45 -9.45 -8.51
N CYS A 231 -17.54 -8.68 -8.60
CA CYS A 231 -18.21 -8.44 -9.87
C CYS A 231 -17.33 -7.75 -10.91
N VAL A 232 -16.32 -6.98 -10.47
CA VAL A 232 -15.40 -6.29 -11.40
C VAL A 232 -14.42 -7.26 -12.07
N LEU A 233 -14.06 -8.36 -11.38
CA LEU A 233 -13.18 -9.40 -11.95
C LEU A 233 -13.92 -10.52 -12.68
N ASN A 234 -15.24 -10.65 -12.46
CA ASN A 234 -16.10 -11.66 -13.10
C ASN A 234 -16.88 -11.13 -14.30
N THR A 235 -16.67 -9.89 -14.72
CA THR A 235 -17.23 -9.41 -15.98
C THR A 235 -16.48 -10.06 -17.16
N GLU A 236 -17.16 -10.21 -18.29
CA GLU A 236 -16.72 -10.92 -19.49
C GLU A 236 -15.36 -10.47 -20.09
N HIS A 237 -14.67 -9.55 -19.42
CA HIS A 237 -13.36 -9.01 -19.80
C HIS A 237 -12.16 -9.91 -19.44
N THR A 238 -12.36 -11.13 -18.93
CA THR A 238 -11.30 -12.13 -18.76
C THR A 238 -10.75 -12.68 -20.11
N ALA A 239 -11.16 -12.10 -21.22
CA ALA A 239 -10.69 -12.47 -22.57
C ALA A 239 -9.32 -11.86 -22.95
N TYR A 240 -8.62 -11.21 -22.02
CA TYR A 240 -7.26 -10.68 -22.25
C TYR A 240 -6.16 -11.46 -21.53
N THR A 241 -6.34 -12.79 -21.36
CA THR A 241 -5.25 -13.70 -21.04
C THR A 241 -4.75 -14.44 -22.28
#